data_f40520c1a24818589a8106bb93fca6c8
#
_entry.id   f40520c1a24818589a8106bb93fca6c8
#
_cell.length_a   1.000
_cell.length_b   1.000
_cell.length_c   1.000
_cell.angle_alpha   90.00
_cell.angle_beta   90.00
_cell.angle_gamma   90.00
#
_symmetry.space_group_name_H-M   'P 1'
#
loop_
_entity.id
_entity.type
_entity.pdbx_description
1 polymer ?
#
loop_
_entity_poly.entity_id
_entity_poly.type
_entity_poly.pdbx_seq_one_letter_code
_entity_poly.pdbx_strand_id
1 'polypeptide(L)'
;MRRFPRKIVAATTLGVLTLARLRHARRRGLVRAIMTFTTPDGKPWVVTLGRGRFVSVWDAGSGRRLRRLPVSDGPVHVAAFASSTGAPRLAVLAGNRSIQFWDPETGDRVGELRVSETAPGSRLATWRTPSGRPRVAVICGDGGIRVLDPEAGEGNEVLLIGHEGPAADLATWRTPDGQLRLASSGNGVTLLWDPETGREVGRLEGPRKRLSSVTAHTAPERTLLVVIDKDGGYTLWDPDAEQQVASHRLPAGLEPGLAVPLPRLRIATGHRDGTVRVTDPATGDQLHETRFRRPVRAIAALPDGVLVGLDNGWRTIRLAEDGAT
;
A
#
# COMPACT_ATOMS: atom_id res chain seq x y z
N MET A 1 37.27 16.28 -19.36
CA MET A 1 36.20 15.25 -19.35
C MET A 1 36.03 14.72 -17.93
N ARG A 2 35.10 15.24 -17.14
CA ARG A 2 34.79 14.78 -15.79
C ARG A 2 33.53 13.95 -15.85
N ARG A 3 33.64 12.66 -15.49
CA ARG A 3 32.50 11.72 -15.42
C ARG A 3 31.67 12.06 -14.19
N PHE A 4 30.41 12.42 -14.39
CA PHE A 4 29.40 12.48 -13.35
C PHE A 4 28.93 11.05 -12.99
N PRO A 5 28.85 10.69 -11.71
CA PRO A 5 28.23 9.43 -11.34
C PRO A 5 26.73 9.52 -11.52
N ARG A 6 26.16 8.62 -12.32
CA ARG A 6 24.72 8.39 -12.40
C ARG A 6 24.23 7.91 -11.03
N LYS A 7 23.62 8.80 -10.25
CA LYS A 7 22.79 8.39 -9.13
C LYS A 7 21.51 7.82 -9.71
N ILE A 8 21.42 6.50 -9.73
CA ILE A 8 20.19 5.76 -9.94
C ILE A 8 19.29 6.09 -8.75
N VAL A 9 18.21 6.82 -8.99
CA VAL A 9 17.14 7.00 -8.03
C VAL A 9 16.38 5.68 -8.00
N ALA A 10 16.73 4.82 -7.05
CA ALA A 10 15.99 3.60 -6.78
C ALA A 10 14.62 3.98 -6.21
N ALA A 11 13.59 3.82 -7.02
CA ALA A 11 12.26 3.53 -6.52
C ALA A 11 12.38 2.27 -5.65
N THR A 12 12.02 2.39 -4.37
CA THR A 12 11.78 1.31 -3.40
C THR A 12 12.53 -0.01 -3.68
N THR A 13 13.85 0.02 -3.72
CA THR A 13 14.63 -1.21 -3.86
C THR A 13 14.86 -1.77 -2.48
N LEU A 14 14.20 -2.88 -2.25
CA LEU A 14 14.30 -3.77 -1.13
C LEU A 14 15.74 -4.25 -0.93
N GLY A 15 16.39 -3.77 0.12
CA GLY A 15 17.62 -4.36 0.63
C GLY A 15 17.35 -5.74 1.21
N VAL A 16 18.09 -6.75 0.76
CA VAL A 16 18.08 -8.09 1.33
C VAL A 16 18.49 -8.03 2.79
N LEU A 17 17.57 -8.32 3.71
CA LEU A 17 17.84 -8.48 5.13
C LEU A 17 17.74 -9.95 5.51
N THR A 18 18.87 -10.54 5.86
CA THR A 18 18.91 -11.82 6.56
C THR A 18 18.38 -11.62 7.97
N LEU A 19 17.07 -11.78 8.16
CA LEU A 19 16.42 -11.64 9.46
C LEU A 19 16.59 -12.92 10.28
N ALA A 20 17.63 -12.94 11.11
CA ALA A 20 17.68 -13.88 12.22
C ALA A 20 16.46 -13.69 13.11
N ARG A 21 15.69 -14.77 13.30
CA ARG A 21 14.59 -14.97 14.26
C ARG A 21 14.02 -13.69 14.89
N LEU A 22 13.04 -13.09 14.25
CA LEU A 22 12.23 -12.03 14.85
C LEU A 22 11.56 -12.54 16.12
N ARG A 23 12.09 -12.12 17.27
CA ARG A 23 11.48 -12.36 18.57
C ARG A 23 10.16 -11.62 18.63
N HIS A 24 9.13 -12.36 18.89
CA HIS A 24 7.73 -12.00 19.05
C HIS A 24 7.52 -10.66 19.73
N ALA A 25 6.96 -9.67 19.02
CA ALA A 25 6.32 -8.54 19.68
C ALA A 25 5.08 -9.04 20.42
N ARG A 26 5.28 -9.67 21.55
CA ARG A 26 4.21 -10.07 22.47
C ARG A 26 3.71 -8.81 23.18
N ARG A 27 2.91 -7.97 22.53
CA ARG A 27 2.11 -6.96 23.24
C ARG A 27 0.74 -6.82 22.61
N ARG A 28 -0.23 -7.06 23.45
CA ARG A 28 -1.67 -7.02 23.36
C ARG A 28 -2.18 -5.82 22.56
N GLY A 29 -2.67 -6.04 21.37
CA GLY A 29 -3.37 -5.02 20.60
C GLY A 29 -3.73 -5.53 19.21
N LEU A 30 -5.00 -5.35 18.85
CA LEU A 30 -5.52 -5.58 17.52
C LEU A 30 -4.74 -4.72 16.51
N VAL A 31 -4.14 -5.35 15.50
CA VAL A 31 -3.52 -4.67 14.37
C VAL A 31 -4.54 -4.60 13.23
N ARG A 32 -5.00 -3.41 12.88
CA ARG A 32 -5.98 -3.17 11.81
C ARG A 32 -5.34 -2.88 10.46
N ALA A 33 -4.16 -2.25 10.48
CA ALA A 33 -3.35 -2.01 9.31
C ALA A 33 -1.88 -2.16 9.69
N ILE A 34 -1.09 -2.59 8.73
CA ILE A 34 0.35 -2.76 8.87
C ILE A 34 1.01 -2.37 7.56
N MET A 35 2.13 -1.69 7.65
CA MET A 35 2.97 -1.38 6.50
C MET A 35 4.44 -1.43 6.89
N THR A 36 5.29 -1.52 5.89
CA THR A 36 6.74 -1.45 6.02
C THR A 36 7.28 -0.29 5.22
N PHE A 37 8.36 0.30 5.69
CA PHE A 37 9.16 1.20 4.89
C PHE A 37 10.62 1.14 5.34
N THR A 38 11.52 1.52 4.44
CA THR A 38 12.94 1.57 4.72
C THR A 38 13.35 3.02 4.86
N THR A 39 14.03 3.33 5.96
CA THR A 39 14.59 4.66 6.19
C THR A 39 15.74 4.96 5.22
N PRO A 40 16.15 6.22 5.01
CA PRO A 40 17.25 6.56 4.12
C PRO A 40 18.58 5.89 4.48
N ASP A 41 18.82 5.58 5.75
CA ASP A 41 19.97 4.83 6.25
C ASP A 41 19.81 3.30 6.14
N GLY A 42 18.79 2.82 5.42
CA GLY A 42 18.58 1.41 5.11
C GLY A 42 17.91 0.58 6.21
N LYS A 43 17.44 1.20 7.32
CA LYS A 43 16.77 0.46 8.40
C LYS A 43 15.31 0.16 8.06
N PRO A 44 14.89 -1.10 8.15
CA PRO A 44 13.48 -1.44 7.93
C PRO A 44 12.65 -1.13 9.18
N TRP A 45 11.58 -0.40 8.99
CA TRP A 45 10.60 -0.09 10.02
C TRP A 45 9.23 -0.68 9.69
N VAL A 46 8.48 -1.01 10.74
CA VAL A 46 7.10 -1.46 10.66
C VAL A 46 6.21 -0.41 11.29
N VAL A 47 5.14 -0.04 10.61
CA VAL A 47 4.12 0.86 11.12
C VAL A 47 2.82 0.09 11.30
N THR A 48 2.20 0.24 12.47
CA THR A 48 0.94 -0.45 12.78
C THR A 48 -0.12 0.51 13.27
N LEU A 49 -1.35 0.30 12.80
CA LEU A 49 -2.56 0.90 13.33
C LEU A 49 -3.31 -0.15 14.13
N GLY A 50 -3.72 0.23 15.35
CA GLY A 50 -4.48 -0.64 16.25
C GLY A 50 -5.82 -0.04 16.65
N ARG A 51 -6.39 -0.55 17.74
CA ARG A 51 -7.48 0.13 18.45
C ARG A 51 -6.91 1.30 19.23
N GLY A 52 -7.47 2.48 19.01
CA GLY A 52 -7.09 3.70 19.72
C GLY A 52 -6.58 4.80 18.80
N ARG A 53 -6.17 5.91 19.39
CA ARG A 53 -5.75 7.13 18.68
C ARG A 53 -4.24 7.18 18.51
N PHE A 54 -3.63 6.09 18.01
CA PHE A 54 -2.18 6.01 17.88
C PHE A 54 -1.76 5.24 16.65
N VAL A 55 -0.71 5.74 16.02
CA VAL A 55 0.13 4.99 15.10
C VAL A 55 1.38 4.55 15.85
N SER A 56 1.79 3.31 15.73
CA SER A 56 3.01 2.80 16.35
C SER A 56 4.06 2.48 15.31
N VAL A 57 5.28 2.95 15.55
CA VAL A 57 6.45 2.71 14.72
C VAL A 57 7.37 1.74 15.46
N TRP A 58 7.85 0.72 14.75
CA TRP A 58 8.63 -0.38 15.29
C TRP A 58 9.89 -0.59 14.45
N ASP A 59 10.97 -0.93 15.10
CA ASP A 59 12.14 -1.51 14.44
C ASP A 59 11.82 -2.93 13.99
N ALA A 60 11.96 -3.21 12.69
CA ALA A 60 11.60 -4.50 12.13
C ALA A 60 12.56 -5.61 12.57
N GLY A 61 13.83 -5.30 12.81
CA GLY A 61 14.84 -6.26 13.22
C GLY A 61 14.66 -6.76 14.66
N SER A 62 14.50 -5.82 15.60
CA SER A 62 14.37 -6.13 17.04
C SER A 62 12.92 -6.33 17.51
N GLY A 63 11.93 -5.87 16.73
CA GLY A 63 10.53 -5.83 17.15
C GLY A 63 10.25 -4.83 18.28
N ARG A 64 11.22 -3.94 18.59
CA ARG A 64 11.07 -2.91 19.61
C ARG A 64 10.24 -1.75 19.07
N ARG A 65 9.28 -1.28 19.87
CA ARG A 65 8.54 -0.06 19.52
C ARG A 65 9.45 1.17 19.68
N LEU A 66 9.62 1.89 18.59
CA LEU A 66 10.42 3.12 18.54
C LEU A 66 9.59 4.33 18.95
N ARG A 67 8.39 4.45 18.40
CA ARG A 67 7.51 5.61 18.61
C ARG A 67 6.05 5.22 18.76
N ARG A 68 5.28 6.13 19.34
CA ARG A 68 3.82 6.10 19.41
C ARG A 68 3.32 7.49 19.09
N LEU A 69 2.74 7.65 17.91
CA LEU A 69 2.29 8.95 17.41
C LEU A 69 0.82 9.13 17.78
N PRO A 70 0.48 10.15 18.57
CA PRO A 70 -0.91 10.41 18.96
C PRO A 70 -1.67 11.04 17.80
N VAL A 71 -2.77 10.41 17.36
CA VAL A 71 -3.63 10.89 16.28
C VAL A 71 -4.96 11.34 16.85
N SER A 72 -5.37 12.60 16.62
CA SER A 72 -6.49 13.24 17.30
C SER A 72 -7.82 12.50 17.14
N ASP A 73 -8.19 12.13 15.90
CA ASP A 73 -9.50 11.53 15.62
C ASP A 73 -9.45 10.02 15.32
N GLY A 74 -8.32 9.40 15.68
CA GLY A 74 -8.05 8.00 15.41
C GLY A 74 -7.62 7.75 13.96
N PRO A 75 -6.56 6.95 13.77
CA PRO A 75 -6.04 6.68 12.45
C PRO A 75 -6.93 5.71 11.68
N VAL A 76 -7.24 6.07 10.43
CA VAL A 76 -8.00 5.25 9.47
C VAL A 76 -7.04 4.50 8.54
N HIS A 77 -6.09 5.22 7.98
CA HIS A 77 -5.06 4.68 7.08
C HIS A 77 -3.72 5.39 7.29
N VAL A 78 -2.63 4.74 6.90
CA VAL A 78 -1.28 5.33 6.92
C VAL A 78 -0.53 4.95 5.66
N ALA A 79 0.22 5.91 5.13
CA ALA A 79 1.16 5.69 4.04
C ALA A 79 2.49 6.37 4.38
N ALA A 80 3.60 5.79 3.94
CA ALA A 80 4.92 6.39 4.09
C ALA A 80 5.34 7.10 2.81
N PHE A 81 6.06 8.20 2.94
CA PHE A 81 6.66 8.92 1.83
C PHE A 81 7.98 9.54 2.23
N ALA A 82 8.77 9.97 1.26
CA ALA A 82 9.93 10.79 1.50
C ALA A 82 9.60 12.25 1.19
N SER A 83 9.98 13.17 2.06
CA SER A 83 9.89 14.62 1.82
C SER A 83 10.72 15.05 0.60
N SER A 84 10.61 16.31 0.18
CA SER A 84 11.46 16.88 -0.89
C SER A 84 12.95 16.77 -0.55
N THR A 85 13.30 16.86 0.73
CA THR A 85 14.68 16.67 1.22
C THR A 85 15.09 15.20 1.37
N GLY A 86 14.20 14.25 1.13
CA GLY A 86 14.44 12.82 1.29
C GLY A 86 14.17 12.26 2.70
N ALA A 87 13.80 13.11 3.67
CA ALA A 87 13.48 12.65 5.02
C ALA A 87 12.22 11.78 5.04
N PRO A 88 12.19 10.68 5.85
CA PRO A 88 11.03 9.83 5.96
C PRO A 88 9.86 10.58 6.60
N ARG A 89 8.67 10.34 6.11
CA ARG A 89 7.41 10.93 6.61
C ARG A 89 6.29 9.89 6.59
N LEU A 90 5.33 10.07 7.49
CA LEU A 90 4.08 9.31 7.47
C LEU A 90 2.92 10.26 7.21
N ALA A 91 2.09 9.93 6.24
CA ALA A 91 0.78 10.52 6.05
C ALA A 91 -0.24 9.64 6.77
N VAL A 92 -0.95 10.18 7.72
CA VAL A 92 -1.96 9.48 8.53
C VAL A 92 -3.31 10.13 8.28
N LEU A 93 -4.22 9.37 7.66
CA LEU A 93 -5.62 9.78 7.56
C LEU A 93 -6.24 9.69 8.95
N ALA A 94 -6.61 10.83 9.52
CA ALA A 94 -7.13 10.98 10.86
C ALA A 94 -8.64 11.27 10.80
N GLY A 95 -9.43 10.40 11.45
CA GLY A 95 -10.87 10.45 11.28
C GLY A 95 -11.25 10.31 9.81
N ASN A 96 -12.10 11.21 9.32
CA ASN A 96 -12.52 11.25 7.92
C ASN A 96 -12.37 12.64 7.27
N ARG A 97 -11.56 13.53 7.87
CA ARG A 97 -11.47 14.95 7.44
C ARG A 97 -10.08 15.57 7.43
N SER A 98 -9.04 14.85 7.88
CA SER A 98 -7.68 15.40 7.83
C SER A 98 -6.63 14.36 7.55
N ILE A 99 -5.53 14.80 6.94
CA ILE A 99 -4.32 14.01 6.78
C ILE A 99 -3.26 14.69 7.63
N GLN A 100 -2.78 13.99 8.67
CA GLN A 100 -1.71 14.45 9.54
C GLN A 100 -0.37 13.91 9.04
N PHE A 101 0.62 14.79 8.97
CA PHE A 101 1.97 14.42 8.56
C PHE A 101 2.87 14.34 9.78
N TRP A 102 3.60 13.24 9.87
CA TRP A 102 4.44 12.92 11.02
C TRP A 102 5.85 12.62 10.61
N ASP A 103 6.80 13.08 11.42
CA ASP A 103 8.17 12.60 11.39
C ASP A 103 8.26 11.33 12.24
N PRO A 104 8.50 10.15 11.66
CA PRO A 104 8.56 8.92 12.43
C PRO A 104 9.84 8.76 13.26
N GLU A 105 10.89 9.56 13.00
CA GLU A 105 12.16 9.53 13.73
C GLU A 105 12.07 10.33 15.02
N THR A 106 11.53 11.55 14.96
CA THR A 106 11.36 12.41 16.14
C THR A 106 10.06 12.11 16.86
N GLY A 107 9.01 11.77 16.15
CA GLY A 107 7.65 11.59 16.67
C GLY A 107 6.82 12.87 16.61
N ASP A 108 7.31 13.91 15.96
CA ASP A 108 6.65 15.20 15.83
C ASP A 108 5.62 15.21 14.71
N ARG A 109 4.54 15.94 14.90
CA ARG A 109 3.61 16.27 13.83
C ARG A 109 4.18 17.47 13.05
N VAL A 110 4.50 17.24 11.76
CA VAL A 110 5.13 18.24 10.89
C VAL A 110 4.13 19.00 10.03
N GLY A 111 2.87 18.58 9.97
CA GLY A 111 1.83 19.27 9.21
C GLY A 111 0.47 18.57 9.31
N GLU A 112 -0.53 19.24 8.77
CA GLU A 112 -1.89 18.72 8.62
C GLU A 112 -2.56 19.41 7.44
N LEU A 113 -3.29 18.65 6.62
CA LEU A 113 -4.16 19.16 5.58
C LEU A 113 -5.59 18.69 5.85
N ARG A 114 -6.53 19.61 5.72
CA ARG A 114 -7.94 19.26 5.73
C ARG A 114 -8.34 18.72 4.37
N VAL A 115 -9.15 17.70 4.38
CA VAL A 115 -9.76 17.14 3.18
C VAL A 115 -11.27 17.16 3.34
N SER A 116 -12.00 17.14 2.23
CA SER A 116 -13.44 16.90 2.27
C SER A 116 -13.68 15.52 2.93
N GLU A 117 -14.89 15.30 3.43
CA GLU A 117 -15.26 14.03 4.06
C GLU A 117 -14.82 12.85 3.19
N THR A 118 -14.05 11.92 3.79
CA THR A 118 -13.57 10.74 3.08
C THR A 118 -14.58 9.60 3.15
N ALA A 119 -14.56 8.72 2.16
CA ALA A 119 -15.39 7.52 2.17
C ALA A 119 -14.97 6.57 3.30
N PRO A 120 -15.90 5.79 3.88
CA PRO A 120 -15.55 4.73 4.83
C PRO A 120 -14.53 3.75 4.22
N GLY A 121 -13.42 3.54 4.88
CA GLY A 121 -12.34 2.67 4.40
C GLY A 121 -11.38 3.32 3.41
N SER A 122 -11.43 4.65 3.26
CA SER A 122 -10.51 5.41 2.40
C SER A 122 -9.05 5.03 2.57
N ARG A 123 -8.35 5.05 1.46
CA ARG A 123 -6.94 4.73 1.33
C ARG A 123 -6.13 5.97 1.00
N LEU A 124 -4.85 5.92 1.31
CA LEU A 124 -3.84 6.86 0.87
C LEU A 124 -2.89 6.15 -0.10
N ALA A 125 -2.52 6.83 -1.16
CA ALA A 125 -1.39 6.47 -1.99
C ALA A 125 -0.37 7.61 -1.96
N THR A 126 0.91 7.28 -2.07
CA THR A 126 1.99 8.26 -1.98
C THR A 126 3.04 8.00 -3.04
N TRP A 127 3.61 9.08 -3.58
CA TRP A 127 4.70 9.01 -4.56
C TRP A 127 5.55 10.27 -4.53
N ARG A 128 6.57 10.31 -5.36
CA ARG A 128 7.33 11.52 -5.68
C ARG A 128 7.23 11.82 -7.16
N THR A 129 7.04 13.10 -7.46
CA THR A 129 7.13 13.61 -8.84
C THR A 129 8.53 13.44 -9.42
N PRO A 130 8.74 13.58 -10.72
CA PRO A 130 10.07 13.63 -11.32
C PRO A 130 10.96 14.73 -10.73
N SER A 131 10.36 15.85 -10.32
CA SER A 131 11.07 16.95 -9.63
C SER A 131 11.39 16.67 -8.16
N GLY A 132 11.01 15.49 -7.64
CA GLY A 132 11.26 15.08 -6.27
C GLY A 132 10.26 15.56 -5.23
N ARG A 133 9.19 16.26 -5.62
CA ARG A 133 8.13 16.70 -4.68
C ARG A 133 7.27 15.52 -4.24
N PRO A 134 6.93 15.43 -2.95
CA PRO A 134 6.00 14.42 -2.47
C PRO A 134 4.56 14.69 -2.92
N ARG A 135 3.80 13.64 -3.10
CA ARG A 135 2.35 13.67 -3.36
C ARG A 135 1.64 12.64 -2.49
N VAL A 136 0.44 12.99 -2.09
CA VAL A 136 -0.48 12.12 -1.34
C VAL A 136 -1.84 12.15 -2.02
N ALA A 137 -2.34 11.00 -2.46
CA ALA A 137 -3.71 10.86 -2.93
C ALA A 137 -4.61 10.31 -1.83
N VAL A 138 -5.85 10.81 -1.77
CA VAL A 138 -6.89 10.36 -0.83
C VAL A 138 -8.23 10.22 -1.53
N ILE A 139 -8.96 9.16 -1.22
CA ILE A 139 -10.31 8.93 -1.70
C ILE A 139 -11.30 9.74 -0.86
N CYS A 140 -12.15 10.55 -1.50
CA CYS A 140 -13.17 11.37 -0.86
C CYS A 140 -14.58 10.74 -0.96
N GLY A 141 -15.46 11.14 -0.06
CA GLY A 141 -16.84 10.64 0.02
C GLY A 141 -17.72 11.07 -1.15
N ASP A 142 -17.36 12.16 -1.84
CA ASP A 142 -18.00 12.67 -3.05
C ASP A 142 -17.68 11.86 -4.32
N GLY A 143 -16.84 10.83 -4.20
CA GLY A 143 -16.40 10.00 -5.33
C GLY A 143 -15.11 10.51 -5.99
N GLY A 144 -14.67 11.71 -5.67
CA GLY A 144 -13.41 12.28 -6.15
C GLY A 144 -12.19 11.72 -5.43
N ILE A 145 -11.05 11.80 -6.07
CA ILE A 145 -9.75 11.52 -5.47
C ILE A 145 -8.96 12.82 -5.49
N ARG A 146 -8.47 13.26 -4.33
CA ARG A 146 -7.67 14.47 -4.21
C ARG A 146 -6.20 14.10 -4.13
N VAL A 147 -5.40 14.72 -4.98
CA VAL A 147 -3.94 14.63 -4.97
C VAL A 147 -3.39 15.91 -4.38
N LEU A 148 -2.68 15.78 -3.28
CA LEU A 148 -2.22 16.88 -2.44
C LEU A 148 -0.69 16.94 -2.42
N ASP A 149 -0.15 18.14 -2.30
CA ASP A 149 1.26 18.36 -1.97
C ASP A 149 1.37 18.61 -0.45
N PRO A 150 1.94 17.69 0.33
CA PRO A 150 2.02 17.81 1.78
C PRO A 150 2.93 18.95 2.26
N GLU A 151 3.73 19.55 1.36
CA GLU A 151 4.68 20.63 1.68
C GLU A 151 4.23 21.98 1.15
N ALA A 152 3.21 22.03 0.27
CA ALA A 152 2.74 23.29 -0.32
C ALA A 152 1.56 23.94 0.45
N GLY A 153 0.99 23.23 1.44
CA GLY A 153 -0.20 23.70 2.17
C GLY A 153 -1.50 23.53 1.39
N GLU A 154 -2.56 24.15 1.89
CA GLU A 154 -3.90 24.07 1.31
C GLU A 154 -3.99 24.81 -0.05
N GLY A 155 -4.89 24.35 -0.92
CA GLY A 155 -5.19 25.00 -2.20
C GLY A 155 -4.37 24.54 -3.41
N ASN A 156 -3.42 23.64 -3.23
CA ASN A 156 -2.60 23.05 -4.30
C ASN A 156 -2.97 21.58 -4.53
N GLU A 157 -4.24 21.33 -4.85
CA GLU A 157 -4.74 19.97 -5.09
C GLU A 157 -5.08 19.74 -6.57
N VAL A 158 -4.84 18.51 -7.03
CA VAL A 158 -5.36 18.00 -8.29
C VAL A 158 -6.54 17.09 -7.97
N LEU A 159 -7.67 17.32 -8.64
CA LEU A 159 -8.88 16.53 -8.43
C LEU A 159 -9.10 15.57 -9.59
N LEU A 160 -9.23 14.27 -9.25
CA LEU A 160 -9.54 13.19 -10.19
C LEU A 160 -11.02 12.87 -10.06
N ILE A 161 -11.80 13.11 -11.11
CA ILE A 161 -13.26 12.90 -11.15
C ILE A 161 -13.57 11.93 -12.29
N GLY A 162 -14.28 10.84 -12.01
CA GLY A 162 -14.66 9.86 -13.04
C GLY A 162 -15.40 8.66 -12.50
N HIS A 163 -15.29 8.37 -11.20
CA HIS A 163 -16.05 7.29 -10.58
C HIS A 163 -17.50 7.68 -10.30
N GLU A 164 -18.41 6.76 -10.57
CA GLU A 164 -19.80 6.83 -10.09
C GLU A 164 -19.86 6.39 -8.62
N GLY A 165 -19.43 7.25 -7.70
CA GLY A 165 -19.34 6.98 -6.27
C GLY A 165 -17.91 6.71 -5.81
N PRO A 166 -17.69 6.45 -4.50
CA PRO A 166 -16.34 6.36 -3.94
C PRO A 166 -15.54 5.19 -4.51
N ALA A 167 -14.28 5.43 -4.86
CA ALA A 167 -13.31 4.37 -5.09
C ALA A 167 -13.09 3.56 -3.80
N ALA A 168 -12.61 2.34 -3.93
CA ALA A 168 -12.32 1.45 -2.82
C ALA A 168 -10.82 1.42 -2.47
N ASP A 169 -9.96 1.54 -3.48
CA ASP A 169 -8.51 1.43 -3.30
C ASP A 169 -7.74 2.20 -4.38
N LEU A 170 -6.46 2.46 -4.10
CA LEU A 170 -5.53 3.18 -4.96
C LEU A 170 -4.23 2.41 -5.09
N ALA A 171 -3.66 2.39 -6.30
CA ALA A 171 -2.32 1.89 -6.57
C ALA A 171 -1.55 2.86 -7.48
N THR A 172 -0.24 2.95 -7.28
CA THR A 172 0.63 3.76 -8.15
C THR A 172 1.73 2.91 -8.74
N TRP A 173 2.12 3.21 -9.97
CA TRP A 173 3.26 2.59 -10.62
C TRP A 173 3.94 3.57 -11.57
N ARG A 174 5.10 3.15 -12.09
CA ARG A 174 5.74 3.82 -13.21
C ARG A 174 5.69 2.93 -14.43
N THR A 175 5.33 3.52 -15.55
CA THR A 175 5.42 2.89 -16.85
C THR A 175 6.89 2.65 -17.24
N PRO A 176 7.19 1.80 -18.23
CA PRO A 176 8.57 1.57 -18.67
C PRO A 176 9.30 2.82 -19.13
N ASP A 177 8.59 3.82 -19.67
CA ASP A 177 9.12 5.14 -20.04
C ASP A 177 9.23 6.10 -18.84
N GLY A 178 8.95 5.62 -17.60
CA GLY A 178 9.11 6.36 -16.36
C GLY A 178 7.97 7.29 -15.96
N GLN A 179 6.89 7.35 -16.75
CA GLN A 179 5.71 8.15 -16.40
C GLN A 179 5.01 7.57 -15.17
N LEU A 180 4.56 8.44 -14.30
CA LEU A 180 3.76 8.02 -13.15
C LEU A 180 2.31 7.77 -13.56
N ARG A 181 1.73 6.73 -13.02
CA ARG A 181 0.32 6.38 -13.18
C ARG A 181 -0.30 6.09 -11.81
N LEU A 182 -1.60 6.32 -11.71
CA LEU A 182 -2.41 5.95 -10.57
C LEU A 182 -3.62 5.15 -11.07
N ALA A 183 -3.90 4.04 -10.43
CA ALA A 183 -5.14 3.31 -10.60
C ALA A 183 -6.05 3.56 -9.39
N SER A 184 -7.33 3.75 -9.66
CA SER A 184 -8.37 3.78 -8.64
C SER A 184 -9.45 2.78 -8.99
N SER A 185 -9.81 1.89 -8.06
CA SER A 185 -10.82 0.86 -8.28
C SER A 185 -12.10 1.14 -7.51
N GLY A 186 -13.27 0.94 -8.15
CA GLY A 186 -14.58 1.11 -7.50
C GLY A 186 -15.71 0.68 -8.43
N ASN A 187 -16.81 0.17 -7.88
CA ASN A 187 -18.06 -0.13 -8.60
C ASN A 187 -17.92 -0.85 -9.96
N GLY A 188 -16.97 -1.83 -10.05
CA GLY A 188 -16.79 -2.64 -11.27
C GLY A 188 -15.84 -2.05 -12.30
N VAL A 189 -15.30 -0.85 -12.07
CA VAL A 189 -14.34 -0.20 -12.96
C VAL A 189 -13.06 0.16 -12.22
N THR A 190 -11.93 0.05 -12.90
CA THR A 190 -10.66 0.62 -12.46
C THR A 190 -10.27 1.71 -13.45
N LEU A 191 -10.19 2.95 -12.97
CA LEU A 191 -9.77 4.10 -13.76
C LEU A 191 -8.27 4.30 -13.63
N LEU A 192 -7.63 4.62 -14.76
CA LEU A 192 -6.20 4.90 -14.85
C LEU A 192 -6.00 6.40 -15.06
N TRP A 193 -5.10 6.98 -14.30
CA TRP A 193 -4.90 8.43 -14.26
C TRP A 193 -3.46 8.83 -14.51
N ASP A 194 -3.28 9.97 -15.14
CA ASP A 194 -2.12 10.82 -14.92
C ASP A 194 -2.38 11.68 -13.67
N PRO A 195 -1.77 11.37 -12.53
CA PRO A 195 -2.13 12.03 -11.28
C PRO A 195 -1.55 13.45 -11.13
N GLU A 196 -0.66 13.87 -12.02
CA GLU A 196 -0.11 15.24 -12.01
C GLU A 196 -1.03 16.21 -12.75
N THR A 197 -1.73 15.72 -13.79
CA THR A 197 -2.66 16.55 -14.58
C THR A 197 -4.13 16.36 -14.23
N GLY A 198 -4.45 15.27 -13.52
CA GLY A 198 -5.82 14.88 -13.21
C GLY A 198 -6.56 14.20 -14.37
N ARG A 199 -5.89 13.91 -15.48
CA ARG A 199 -6.49 13.34 -16.67
C ARG A 199 -6.68 11.84 -16.53
N GLU A 200 -7.87 11.31 -16.88
CA GLU A 200 -8.09 9.89 -17.13
C GLU A 200 -7.31 9.49 -18.39
N VAL A 201 -6.48 8.44 -18.28
CA VAL A 201 -5.63 7.96 -19.38
C VAL A 201 -6.01 6.56 -19.85
N GLY A 202 -6.94 5.90 -19.13
CA GLY A 202 -7.44 4.58 -19.51
C GLY A 202 -8.48 4.06 -18.52
N ARG A 203 -9.14 2.96 -18.92
CA ARG A 203 -10.25 2.37 -18.15
C ARG A 203 -10.25 0.85 -18.29
N LEU A 204 -10.28 0.16 -17.16
CA LEU A 204 -10.37 -1.30 -17.10
C LEU A 204 -11.76 -1.70 -16.63
N GLU A 205 -12.57 -2.18 -17.56
CA GLU A 205 -13.96 -2.62 -17.27
C GLU A 205 -13.97 -4.10 -16.95
N GLY A 206 -14.11 -4.43 -15.68
CA GLY A 206 -14.28 -5.80 -15.20
C GLY A 206 -15.75 -6.20 -15.08
N PRO A 207 -16.02 -7.41 -14.57
CA PRO A 207 -17.39 -7.80 -14.23
C PRO A 207 -17.95 -6.75 -13.25
N ARG A 208 -19.26 -6.39 -13.43
CA ARG A 208 -19.97 -5.38 -12.61
C ARG A 208 -20.12 -5.82 -11.15
N LYS A 209 -19.01 -5.89 -10.45
CA LYS A 209 -18.89 -6.26 -9.04
C LYS A 209 -18.25 -5.14 -8.25
N ARG A 210 -18.55 -5.10 -6.96
CA ARG A 210 -17.91 -4.14 -6.07
C ARG A 210 -16.43 -4.53 -5.88
N LEU A 211 -15.54 -3.71 -6.40
CA LEU A 211 -14.11 -3.90 -6.22
C LEU A 211 -13.71 -3.56 -4.77
N SER A 212 -12.70 -4.21 -4.27
CA SER A 212 -12.21 -4.05 -2.89
C SER A 212 -10.77 -3.61 -2.81
N SER A 213 -9.95 -3.97 -3.78
CA SER A 213 -8.54 -3.63 -3.79
C SER A 213 -7.96 -3.62 -5.20
N VAL A 214 -6.99 -2.76 -5.41
CA VAL A 214 -6.11 -2.74 -6.57
C VAL A 214 -4.67 -2.70 -6.13
N THR A 215 -3.79 -3.42 -6.81
CA THR A 215 -2.36 -3.40 -6.54
C THR A 215 -1.56 -3.52 -7.83
N ALA A 216 -0.43 -2.83 -7.89
CA ALA A 216 0.44 -2.83 -9.03
C ALA A 216 1.66 -3.72 -8.81
N HIS A 217 1.92 -4.60 -9.76
CA HIS A 217 3.14 -5.38 -9.89
C HIS A 217 3.99 -4.84 -11.03
N THR A 218 5.08 -4.17 -10.70
CA THR A 218 6.00 -3.64 -11.69
C THR A 218 7.21 -4.55 -11.81
N ALA A 219 7.39 -5.14 -13.00
CA ALA A 219 8.59 -5.82 -13.45
C ALA A 219 9.34 -4.94 -14.46
N PRO A 220 10.62 -5.21 -14.74
CA PRO A 220 11.39 -4.40 -15.71
C PRO A 220 10.73 -4.27 -17.09
N GLU A 221 10.02 -5.30 -17.52
CA GLU A 221 9.45 -5.39 -18.88
C GLU A 221 8.00 -4.90 -18.96
N ARG A 222 7.25 -4.96 -17.85
CA ARG A 222 5.84 -4.56 -17.82
C ARG A 222 5.31 -4.36 -16.40
N THR A 223 4.22 -3.62 -16.29
CA THR A 223 3.39 -3.57 -15.08
C THR A 223 2.13 -4.40 -15.28
N LEU A 224 1.70 -5.09 -14.23
CA LEU A 224 0.40 -5.75 -14.18
C LEU A 224 -0.38 -5.24 -12.95
N LEU A 225 -1.67 -4.98 -13.12
CA LEU A 225 -2.57 -4.64 -12.04
C LEU A 225 -3.36 -5.87 -11.61
N VAL A 226 -3.38 -6.15 -10.33
CA VAL A 226 -4.28 -7.15 -9.72
C VAL A 226 -5.44 -6.41 -9.08
N VAL A 227 -6.64 -6.64 -9.60
CA VAL A 227 -7.88 -6.04 -9.11
C VAL A 227 -8.71 -7.13 -8.43
N ILE A 228 -9.10 -6.91 -7.18
CA ILE A 228 -9.82 -7.89 -6.35
C ILE A 228 -11.24 -7.38 -6.09
N ASP A 229 -12.23 -8.24 -6.29
CA ASP A 229 -13.63 -7.97 -5.96
C ASP A 229 -13.97 -8.40 -4.51
N LYS A 230 -15.12 -7.95 -4.00
CA LYS A 230 -15.58 -8.29 -2.64
C LYS A 230 -15.97 -9.75 -2.46
N ASP A 231 -16.16 -10.49 -3.54
CA ASP A 231 -16.55 -11.89 -3.54
C ASP A 231 -15.31 -12.82 -3.65
N GLY A 232 -14.11 -12.23 -3.64
CA GLY A 232 -12.83 -12.96 -3.72
C GLY A 232 -12.43 -13.36 -5.14
N GLY A 233 -13.10 -12.82 -6.17
CA GLY A 233 -12.57 -12.86 -7.53
C GLY A 233 -11.41 -11.89 -7.68
N TYR A 234 -10.42 -12.23 -8.48
CA TYR A 234 -9.40 -11.28 -8.88
C TYR A 234 -9.14 -11.37 -10.38
N THR A 235 -8.78 -10.23 -10.93
CA THR A 235 -8.48 -10.07 -12.35
C THR A 235 -7.10 -9.45 -12.49
N LEU A 236 -6.32 -10.02 -13.37
CA LEU A 236 -5.00 -9.52 -13.75
C LEU A 236 -5.13 -8.73 -15.03
N TRP A 237 -4.66 -7.50 -15.03
CA TRP A 237 -4.74 -6.58 -16.16
C TRP A 237 -3.35 -6.10 -16.59
N ASP A 238 -3.17 -5.98 -17.89
CA ASP A 238 -2.13 -5.15 -18.48
C ASP A 238 -2.68 -3.73 -18.65
N PRO A 239 -2.24 -2.75 -17.86
CA PRO A 239 -2.80 -1.40 -17.90
C PRO A 239 -2.37 -0.61 -19.14
N ASP A 240 -1.26 -0.95 -19.79
CA ASP A 240 -0.77 -0.25 -20.97
C ASP A 240 -1.54 -0.70 -22.22
N ALA A 241 -1.93 -1.98 -22.29
CA ALA A 241 -2.78 -2.52 -23.33
C ALA A 241 -4.29 -2.43 -23.01
N GLU A 242 -4.66 -2.06 -21.80
CA GLU A 242 -6.03 -2.11 -21.28
C GLU A 242 -6.70 -3.50 -21.43
N GLN A 243 -5.89 -4.55 -21.31
CA GLN A 243 -6.33 -5.92 -21.57
C GLN A 243 -6.33 -6.79 -20.31
N GLN A 244 -7.37 -7.60 -20.18
CA GLN A 244 -7.41 -8.64 -19.17
C GLN A 244 -6.46 -9.78 -19.55
N VAL A 245 -5.52 -10.09 -18.66
CA VAL A 245 -4.54 -11.17 -18.82
C VAL A 245 -5.05 -12.48 -18.25
N ALA A 246 -5.65 -12.43 -17.06
CA ALA A 246 -6.18 -13.61 -16.36
C ALA A 246 -7.30 -13.21 -15.42
N SER A 247 -8.13 -14.19 -15.05
CA SER A 247 -9.16 -14.01 -14.02
C SER A 247 -9.33 -15.32 -13.23
N HIS A 248 -9.28 -15.21 -11.92
CA HIS A 248 -9.37 -16.36 -11.02
C HIS A 248 -10.23 -16.01 -9.79
N ARG A 249 -10.50 -17.00 -8.97
CA ARG A 249 -11.19 -16.81 -7.69
C ARG A 249 -10.30 -17.23 -6.54
N LEU A 250 -10.15 -16.33 -5.57
CA LEU A 250 -9.50 -16.65 -4.30
C LEU A 250 -10.40 -17.60 -3.49
N PRO A 251 -9.81 -18.45 -2.65
CA PRO A 251 -10.58 -19.27 -1.72
C PRO A 251 -11.52 -18.43 -0.84
N ALA A 252 -12.63 -19.00 -0.43
CA ALA A 252 -13.63 -18.33 0.40
C ALA A 252 -13.05 -17.83 1.73
N GLY A 253 -13.60 -16.72 2.25
CA GLY A 253 -13.19 -16.14 3.54
C GLY A 253 -12.13 -15.05 3.44
N LEU A 254 -11.81 -14.56 2.23
CA LEU A 254 -10.95 -13.39 2.06
C LEU A 254 -11.61 -12.15 2.69
N GLU A 255 -10.85 -11.45 3.51
CA GLU A 255 -11.24 -10.11 3.99
C GLU A 255 -10.95 -9.08 2.90
N PRO A 256 -11.91 -8.19 2.56
CA PRO A 256 -11.67 -7.11 1.62
C PRO A 256 -10.46 -6.26 2.00
N GLY A 257 -9.58 -6.02 1.04
CA GLY A 257 -8.38 -5.19 1.24
C GLY A 257 -7.20 -5.89 1.92
N LEU A 258 -7.26 -7.20 2.14
CA LEU A 258 -6.13 -8.00 2.65
C LEU A 258 -5.40 -8.73 1.53
N ALA A 259 -4.99 -8.01 0.51
CA ALA A 259 -4.11 -8.52 -0.52
C ALA A 259 -2.94 -7.56 -0.72
N VAL A 260 -1.74 -8.10 -0.88
CA VAL A 260 -0.54 -7.32 -1.15
C VAL A 260 0.29 -7.97 -2.25
N PRO A 261 0.91 -7.15 -3.11
CA PRO A 261 1.83 -7.63 -4.11
C PRO A 261 3.12 -8.13 -3.46
N LEU A 262 3.67 -9.19 -4.00
CA LEU A 262 4.96 -9.74 -3.62
C LEU A 262 5.89 -9.76 -4.84
N PRO A 263 7.21 -9.84 -4.66
CA PRO A 263 8.14 -10.01 -5.78
C PRO A 263 7.79 -11.23 -6.66
N ARG A 264 8.25 -11.22 -7.91
CA ARG A 264 8.07 -12.30 -8.90
C ARG A 264 6.60 -12.58 -9.24
N LEU A 265 5.79 -11.51 -9.37
CA LEU A 265 4.38 -11.61 -9.71
C LEU A 265 3.63 -12.61 -8.80
N ARG A 266 3.63 -12.37 -7.51
CA ARG A 266 2.87 -13.15 -6.51
C ARG A 266 1.96 -12.22 -5.74
N ILE A 267 0.86 -12.74 -5.23
CA ILE A 267 -0.01 -12.04 -4.28
C ILE A 267 -0.10 -12.81 -2.98
N ALA A 268 -0.01 -12.10 -1.88
CA ALA A 268 -0.36 -12.67 -0.58
C ALA A 268 -1.75 -12.20 -0.17
N THR A 269 -2.55 -13.11 0.34
CA THR A 269 -3.89 -12.83 0.85
C THR A 269 -4.04 -13.31 2.28
N GLY A 270 -4.74 -12.50 3.09
CA GLY A 270 -5.02 -12.83 4.49
C GLY A 270 -6.50 -13.12 4.71
N HIS A 271 -6.83 -14.11 5.54
CA HIS A 271 -8.17 -14.63 5.71
C HIS A 271 -8.64 -14.61 7.17
N ARG A 272 -9.97 -14.55 7.38
CA ARG A 272 -10.59 -14.55 8.72
C ARG A 272 -10.36 -15.85 9.49
N ASP A 273 -10.18 -16.96 8.80
CA ASP A 273 -9.88 -18.25 9.42
C ASP A 273 -8.44 -18.35 9.95
N GLY A 274 -7.65 -17.29 9.77
CA GLY A 274 -6.25 -17.24 10.17
C GLY A 274 -5.28 -17.68 9.09
N THR A 275 -5.76 -18.01 7.90
CA THR A 275 -4.91 -18.47 6.81
C THR A 275 -4.29 -17.28 6.06
N VAL A 276 -3.03 -17.42 5.69
CA VAL A 276 -2.33 -16.58 4.72
C VAL A 276 -1.95 -17.47 3.55
N ARG A 277 -2.35 -17.06 2.35
CA ARG A 277 -2.00 -17.76 1.10
C ARG A 277 -1.15 -16.87 0.22
N VAL A 278 -0.22 -17.51 -0.49
CA VAL A 278 0.53 -16.88 -1.57
C VAL A 278 0.14 -17.59 -2.86
N THR A 279 -0.25 -16.82 -3.85
CA THR A 279 -0.79 -17.33 -5.11
C THR A 279 -0.05 -16.67 -6.27
N ASP A 280 0.16 -17.42 -7.35
CA ASP A 280 0.52 -16.88 -8.65
C ASP A 280 -0.76 -16.31 -9.31
N PRO A 281 -0.87 -14.99 -9.53
CA PRO A 281 -2.09 -14.43 -10.09
C PRO A 281 -2.28 -14.72 -11.58
N ALA A 282 -1.25 -15.16 -12.28
CA ALA A 282 -1.36 -15.50 -13.70
C ALA A 282 -1.97 -16.90 -13.91
N THR A 283 -1.59 -17.88 -13.10
CA THR A 283 -2.09 -19.25 -13.19
C THR A 283 -3.21 -19.57 -12.21
N GLY A 284 -3.31 -18.84 -11.12
CA GLY A 284 -4.22 -19.12 -10.01
C GLY A 284 -3.67 -20.15 -9.01
N ASP A 285 -2.46 -20.65 -9.23
CA ASP A 285 -1.86 -21.70 -8.40
C ASP A 285 -1.53 -21.18 -7.00
N GLN A 286 -1.86 -21.99 -5.98
CA GLN A 286 -1.43 -21.74 -4.61
C GLN A 286 0.02 -22.18 -4.43
N LEU A 287 0.90 -21.20 -4.19
CA LEU A 287 2.34 -21.44 -4.01
C LEU A 287 2.73 -21.74 -2.55
N HIS A 288 2.02 -21.11 -1.61
CA HIS A 288 2.30 -21.27 -0.18
C HIS A 288 1.03 -21.06 0.66
N GLU A 289 0.94 -21.76 1.79
CA GLU A 289 -0.11 -21.56 2.79
C GLU A 289 0.46 -21.66 4.21
N THR A 290 0.04 -20.73 5.07
CA THR A 290 0.33 -20.76 6.50
C THR A 290 -0.92 -20.41 7.27
N ARG A 291 -1.20 -21.13 8.36
CA ARG A 291 -2.38 -20.91 9.20
C ARG A 291 -2.01 -20.49 10.61
N PHE A 292 -2.59 -19.38 11.06
CA PHE A 292 -2.51 -18.88 12.43
C PHE A 292 -3.76 -19.29 13.21
N ARG A 293 -3.63 -19.41 14.53
CA ARG A 293 -4.77 -19.69 15.42
C ARG A 293 -5.73 -18.49 15.58
N ARG A 294 -5.45 -17.36 14.94
CA ARG A 294 -6.19 -16.11 15.05
C ARG A 294 -6.45 -15.52 13.68
N PRO A 295 -7.57 -14.80 13.52
CA PRO A 295 -7.87 -14.13 12.28
C PRO A 295 -6.72 -13.20 11.82
N VAL A 296 -6.44 -13.23 10.53
CA VAL A 296 -5.56 -12.23 9.90
C VAL A 296 -6.34 -10.92 9.79
N ARG A 297 -5.75 -9.82 10.26
CA ARG A 297 -6.36 -8.49 10.30
C ARG A 297 -5.69 -7.50 9.37
N ALA A 298 -4.45 -7.71 9.04
CA ALA A 298 -3.67 -6.89 8.13
C ALA A 298 -2.51 -7.69 7.57
N ILE A 299 -2.09 -7.37 6.36
CA ILE A 299 -0.90 -7.92 5.74
C ILE A 299 -0.09 -6.80 5.08
N ALA A 300 1.22 -6.98 5.01
CA ALA A 300 2.11 -6.10 4.25
C ALA A 300 3.22 -6.94 3.61
N ALA A 301 3.66 -6.51 2.44
CA ALA A 301 4.75 -7.17 1.74
C ALA A 301 6.09 -6.91 2.42
N LEU A 302 6.96 -7.92 2.38
CA LEU A 302 8.39 -7.84 2.66
C LEU A 302 9.14 -8.33 1.41
N PRO A 303 10.43 -8.02 1.29
CA PRO A 303 11.25 -8.54 0.20
C PRO A 303 11.25 -10.05 0.06
N ASP A 304 11.34 -10.70 1.22
CA ASP A 304 11.49 -12.14 1.38
C ASP A 304 10.26 -12.78 2.03
N GLY A 305 9.10 -12.05 2.07
CA GLY A 305 7.94 -12.63 2.73
C GLY A 305 6.77 -11.71 2.97
N VAL A 306 6.03 -11.98 4.02
CA VAL A 306 4.79 -11.29 4.40
C VAL A 306 4.78 -10.96 5.88
N LEU A 307 4.46 -9.71 6.21
CA LEU A 307 4.07 -9.31 7.56
C LEU A 307 2.56 -9.53 7.76
N VAL A 308 2.21 -10.16 8.86
CA VAL A 308 0.84 -10.53 9.19
C VAL A 308 0.44 -9.89 10.51
N GLY A 309 -0.54 -8.99 10.46
CA GLY A 309 -1.16 -8.38 11.63
C GLY A 309 -2.29 -9.26 12.19
N LEU A 310 -2.27 -9.50 13.49
CA LEU A 310 -3.20 -10.34 14.23
C LEU A 310 -3.82 -9.56 15.40
N ASP A 311 -4.79 -10.17 16.11
CA ASP A 311 -5.43 -9.56 17.29
C ASP A 311 -4.45 -9.30 18.46
N ASN A 312 -3.27 -9.91 18.46
CA ASN A 312 -2.30 -9.85 19.55
C ASN A 312 -0.89 -9.40 19.12
N GLY A 313 -0.79 -8.69 18.01
CA GLY A 313 0.47 -8.21 17.44
C GLY A 313 0.65 -8.63 15.99
N TRP A 314 1.88 -8.79 15.56
CA TRP A 314 2.20 -9.16 14.19
C TRP A 314 3.23 -10.30 14.12
N ARG A 315 3.29 -10.95 12.97
CA ARG A 315 4.21 -12.07 12.66
C ARG A 315 4.77 -11.88 11.26
N THR A 316 5.92 -12.50 11.01
CA THR A 316 6.54 -12.60 9.68
C THR A 316 6.41 -14.03 9.18
N ILE A 317 6.00 -14.17 7.93
CA ILE A 317 6.15 -15.39 7.13
C ILE A 317 7.29 -15.12 6.16
N ARG A 318 8.32 -15.96 6.17
CA ARG A 318 9.35 -15.96 5.13
C ARG A 318 8.93 -16.91 4.02
N LEU A 319 9.13 -16.46 2.80
CA LEU A 319 8.95 -17.29 1.63
C LEU A 319 10.31 -17.79 1.19
N ALA A 320 10.43 -19.11 0.97
CA ALA A 320 11.67 -19.66 0.43
C ALA A 320 11.93 -19.08 -0.96
N GLU A 321 13.19 -18.85 -1.27
CA GLU A 321 13.60 -18.59 -2.66
C GLU A 321 13.41 -19.90 -3.43
N ASP A 322 12.68 -19.86 -4.55
CA ASP A 322 12.56 -21.02 -5.43
C ASP A 322 13.93 -21.29 -6.04
N GLY A 323 14.61 -22.35 -5.59
CA GLY A 323 15.86 -22.76 -6.19
C GLY A 323 17.00 -23.16 -5.24
N ALA A 324 16.76 -23.34 -3.94
CA ALA A 324 17.72 -24.01 -3.05
C ALA A 324 17.25 -25.45 -2.81
N THR A 325 17.46 -26.33 -3.81
CA THR A 325 17.57 -27.77 -3.66
C THR A 325 19.03 -28.15 -3.81
#